data_42ae882b33098795a66eb78ac09c832a
#
_entry.id   42ae882b33098795a66eb78ac09c832a
#
_cell.length_a   1.000
_cell.length_b   1.000
_cell.length_c   1.000
_cell.angle_alpha   90.00
_cell.angle_beta   90.00
_cell.angle_gamma   90.00
#
_symmetry.space_group_name_H-M   'P 1'
#
loop_
_entity.id
_entity.type
_entity.pdbx_description
1 polymer ?
#
loop_
_entity_poly.entity_id
_entity_poly.type
_entity_poly.pdbx_seq_one_letter_code
_entity_poly.pdbx_strand_id
1 'polypeptide(L)'
;MIMDLHNHTTFSYDGSDSPEQIIENAIKNGIDVIGITDHQFSIGSHLSEYKKRLNECKKRYSGYIKVLAGLEIGTRPRPDDFFSSDTDGLDFILFESLDDVRAMDFYDFLVWRNMFKIPVGLAHCDIFAMGERYGLNMPEIMKKENIFWEINTSGNYNYYYDFLTSKQKREAVKKSGIGVSIGSDTHACYEYRKKQLIRANELVGELGLPLPFPIN
;
A
#
# COMPACT_ATOMS: atom_id res chain seq x y z
N MET A 1 -3.23 0.00 -17.43
CA MET A 1 -2.12 0.16 -16.45
C MET A 1 -2.33 -0.85 -15.35
N ILE A 2 -1.35 -1.71 -15.12
CA ILE A 2 -1.35 -2.72 -14.05
C ILE A 2 -0.39 -2.23 -12.96
N MET A 3 -0.91 -2.03 -11.75
CA MET A 3 -0.11 -1.58 -10.61
C MET A 3 0.05 -2.68 -9.57
N ASP A 4 1.18 -2.64 -8.87
CA ASP A 4 1.48 -3.42 -7.67
C ASP A 4 2.26 -2.53 -6.70
N LEU A 5 1.57 -1.93 -5.74
CA LEU A 5 2.16 -0.90 -4.87
C LEU A 5 2.59 -1.40 -3.49
N HIS A 6 2.64 -2.74 -3.27
CA HIS A 6 3.04 -3.30 -2.00
C HIS A 6 3.94 -4.51 -2.20
N ASN A 7 5.23 -4.32 -1.97
CA ASN A 7 6.25 -5.36 -2.11
C ASN A 7 7.38 -5.14 -1.10
N HIS A 8 7.88 -6.22 -0.54
CA HIS A 8 8.98 -6.26 0.42
C HIS A 8 10.25 -6.78 -0.23
N THR A 9 11.39 -6.33 0.28
CA THR A 9 12.72 -6.71 -0.21
C THR A 9 13.62 -7.12 0.95
N THR A 10 14.89 -7.37 0.68
CA THR A 10 15.90 -7.65 1.71
C THR A 10 16.12 -6.51 2.72
N PHE A 11 15.43 -5.38 2.58
CA PHE A 11 15.36 -4.35 3.62
C PHE A 11 14.32 -4.66 4.71
N SER A 12 13.36 -5.54 4.43
CA SER A 12 12.44 -6.11 5.42
C SER A 12 13.01 -7.40 6.00
N TYR A 13 12.72 -7.68 7.26
CA TYR A 13 13.18 -8.89 7.96
C TYR A 13 12.66 -10.19 7.33
N ASP A 14 11.57 -10.12 6.61
CA ASP A 14 10.85 -11.22 5.96
C ASP A 14 10.95 -11.20 4.43
N GLY A 15 11.54 -10.16 3.84
CA GLY A 15 11.80 -10.08 2.42
C GLY A 15 13.07 -10.87 2.03
N SER A 16 12.97 -11.65 0.95
CA SER A 16 14.04 -12.57 0.52
C SER A 16 14.84 -12.09 -0.69
N ASP A 17 14.25 -11.24 -1.52
CA ASP A 17 14.86 -10.78 -2.78
C ASP A 17 15.22 -9.29 -2.72
N SER A 18 16.27 -8.89 -3.45
CA SER A 18 16.67 -7.48 -3.53
C SER A 18 15.62 -6.63 -4.24
N PRO A 19 15.64 -5.30 -4.07
CA PRO A 19 14.75 -4.40 -4.82
C PRO A 19 14.81 -4.64 -6.33
N GLU A 20 16.01 -4.88 -6.88
CA GLU A 20 16.18 -5.15 -8.29
C GLU A 20 15.51 -6.45 -8.74
N GLN A 21 15.63 -7.52 -7.96
CA GLN A 21 15.02 -8.81 -8.28
C GLN A 21 13.49 -8.71 -8.29
N ILE A 22 12.91 -8.03 -7.29
CA ILE A 22 11.46 -7.77 -7.22
C ILE A 22 11.00 -6.93 -8.43
N ILE A 23 11.72 -5.85 -8.77
CA ILE A 23 11.40 -5.01 -9.93
C ILE A 23 11.51 -5.78 -11.24
N GLU A 24 12.58 -6.55 -11.43
CA GLU A 24 12.78 -7.37 -12.64
C GLU A 24 11.71 -8.46 -12.77
N ASN A 25 11.27 -9.03 -11.66
CA ASN A 25 10.14 -9.97 -11.64
C ASN A 25 8.83 -9.28 -12.06
N ALA A 26 8.57 -8.06 -11.58
CA ALA A 26 7.41 -7.27 -11.98
C ALA A 26 7.43 -6.96 -13.49
N ILE A 27 8.57 -6.55 -14.06
CA ILE A 27 8.74 -6.33 -15.50
C ILE A 27 8.40 -7.60 -16.29
N LYS A 28 8.94 -8.76 -15.90
CA LYS A 28 8.66 -10.06 -16.54
C LYS A 28 7.18 -10.42 -16.49
N ASN A 29 6.47 -9.95 -15.47
CA ASN A 29 5.04 -10.20 -15.29
C ASN A 29 4.13 -9.14 -15.95
N GLY A 30 4.70 -8.11 -16.58
CA GLY A 30 3.94 -7.08 -17.32
C GLY A 30 3.27 -6.05 -16.40
N ILE A 31 3.90 -5.75 -15.27
CA ILE A 31 3.47 -4.69 -14.35
C ILE A 31 3.96 -3.35 -14.88
N ASP A 32 3.10 -2.34 -14.88
CA ASP A 32 3.44 -0.99 -15.36
C ASP A 32 3.98 -0.10 -14.24
N VAL A 33 3.51 -0.29 -13.01
CA VAL A 33 3.89 0.50 -11.83
C VAL A 33 4.11 -0.42 -10.65
N ILE A 34 5.29 -0.33 -10.03
CA ILE A 34 5.64 -1.08 -8.82
C ILE A 34 5.98 -0.14 -7.67
N GLY A 35 5.48 -0.41 -6.48
CA GLY A 35 5.89 0.19 -5.22
C GLY A 35 6.74 -0.79 -4.41
N ILE A 36 7.85 -0.30 -3.85
CA ILE A 36 8.63 -1.03 -2.85
C ILE A 36 8.32 -0.39 -1.51
N THR A 37 7.87 -1.17 -0.53
CA THR A 37 7.27 -0.71 0.71
C THR A 37 7.74 -1.51 1.91
N ASP A 38 9.05 -1.66 2.04
CA ASP A 38 9.64 -2.39 3.15
C ASP A 38 9.19 -1.86 4.51
N HIS A 39 9.16 -2.73 5.52
CA HIS A 39 8.76 -2.40 6.88
C HIS A 39 9.68 -1.36 7.53
N GLN A 40 9.10 -0.25 8.00
CA GLN A 40 9.83 0.84 8.65
C GLN A 40 10.70 0.33 9.82
N PHE A 41 10.16 -0.54 10.67
CA PHE A 41 10.87 -1.05 11.84
C PHE A 41 12.07 -1.92 11.48
N SER A 42 12.04 -2.62 10.33
CA SER A 42 13.18 -3.41 9.84
C SER A 42 14.29 -2.53 9.30
N ILE A 43 13.92 -1.48 8.58
CA ILE A 43 14.87 -0.54 7.98
C ILE A 43 15.60 0.25 9.08
N GLY A 44 14.90 0.70 10.11
CA GLY A 44 15.48 1.42 11.25
C GLY A 44 16.44 2.53 10.83
N SER A 45 17.68 2.48 11.31
CA SER A 45 18.72 3.46 11.01
C SER A 45 19.21 3.47 9.55
N HIS A 46 18.84 2.48 8.73
CA HIS A 46 19.25 2.37 7.31
C HIS A 46 18.31 3.10 6.34
N LEU A 47 17.39 3.93 6.82
CA LEU A 47 16.40 4.62 5.99
C LEU A 47 17.03 5.46 4.86
N SER A 48 18.15 6.12 5.10
CA SER A 48 18.87 6.89 4.06
C SER A 48 19.43 5.99 2.96
N GLU A 49 19.96 4.81 3.32
CA GLU A 49 20.46 3.81 2.37
C GLU A 49 19.32 3.24 1.53
N TYR A 50 18.21 2.86 2.18
CA TYR A 50 16.99 2.41 1.53
C TYR A 50 16.50 3.39 0.46
N LYS A 51 16.29 4.66 0.83
CA LYS A 51 15.86 5.71 -0.10
C LYS A 51 16.83 5.89 -1.27
N LYS A 52 18.13 5.90 -0.99
CA LYS A 52 19.17 5.98 -2.02
C LYS A 52 19.04 4.82 -2.99
N ARG A 53 18.91 3.58 -2.49
CA ARG A 53 18.79 2.38 -3.33
C ARG A 53 17.56 2.42 -4.22
N LEU A 54 16.41 2.80 -3.67
CA LEU A 54 15.18 2.93 -4.47
C LEU A 54 15.28 4.04 -5.52
N ASN A 55 15.95 5.14 -5.21
CA ASN A 55 16.19 6.21 -6.19
C ASN A 55 17.13 5.76 -7.33
N GLU A 56 18.11 4.91 -7.05
CA GLU A 56 18.94 4.25 -8.06
C GLU A 56 18.10 3.31 -8.94
N CYS A 57 17.20 2.51 -8.34
CA CYS A 57 16.25 1.67 -9.05
C CYS A 57 15.29 2.48 -9.94
N LYS A 58 14.71 3.57 -9.46
CA LYS A 58 13.88 4.48 -10.27
C LYS A 58 14.61 4.92 -11.54
N LYS A 59 15.87 5.34 -11.43
CA LYS A 59 16.68 5.77 -12.58
C LYS A 59 16.99 4.60 -13.52
N ARG A 60 17.42 3.47 -12.97
CA ARG A 60 17.84 2.29 -13.75
C ARG A 60 16.71 1.71 -14.58
N TYR A 61 15.51 1.64 -14.02
CA TYR A 61 14.37 0.97 -14.65
C TYR A 61 13.37 1.92 -15.32
N SER A 62 13.66 3.23 -15.39
CA SER A 62 12.73 4.27 -15.91
C SER A 62 12.20 4.04 -17.32
N GLY A 63 12.91 3.27 -18.15
CA GLY A 63 12.46 2.91 -19.51
C GLY A 63 11.62 1.64 -19.60
N TYR A 64 11.42 0.94 -18.50
CA TYR A 64 10.76 -0.38 -18.46
C TYR A 64 9.52 -0.42 -17.56
N ILE A 65 9.61 0.19 -16.39
CA ILE A 65 8.56 0.18 -15.38
C ILE A 65 8.68 1.45 -14.53
N LYS A 66 7.54 1.96 -14.06
CA LYS A 66 7.55 3.03 -13.06
C LYS A 66 7.78 2.46 -11.67
N VAL A 67 8.90 2.79 -11.05
CA VAL A 67 9.23 2.42 -9.67
C VAL A 67 8.86 3.55 -8.72
N LEU A 68 8.10 3.23 -7.67
CA LEU A 68 7.75 4.12 -6.58
C LEU A 68 8.42 3.67 -5.29
N ALA A 69 9.00 4.63 -4.58
CA ALA A 69 9.59 4.41 -3.26
C ALA A 69 8.51 4.62 -2.19
N GLY A 70 8.10 3.57 -1.56
CA GLY A 70 7.16 3.61 -0.44
C GLY A 70 7.80 3.15 0.86
N LEU A 71 6.97 3.05 1.88
CA LEU A 71 7.32 2.50 3.19
C LEU A 71 6.06 1.94 3.82
N GLU A 72 6.15 0.79 4.47
CA GLU A 72 5.09 0.25 5.30
C GLU A 72 5.38 0.51 6.77
N ILE A 73 4.38 1.05 7.49
CA ILE A 73 4.52 1.53 8.86
C ILE A 73 3.47 0.88 9.75
N GLY A 74 3.93 0.21 10.81
CA GLY A 74 3.04 -0.41 11.79
C GLY A 74 2.23 0.61 12.59
N THR A 75 1.00 0.24 12.92
CA THR A 75 0.14 0.98 13.86
C THR A 75 0.01 0.27 15.21
N ARG A 76 0.77 -0.84 15.41
CA ARG A 76 0.66 -1.76 16.53
C ARG A 76 2.02 -2.24 17.07
N PRO A 77 2.71 -1.49 17.89
CA PRO A 77 2.48 -0.08 18.23
C PRO A 77 2.92 0.88 17.12
N ARG A 78 2.50 2.14 17.23
CA ARG A 78 3.04 3.22 16.42
C ARG A 78 4.53 3.41 16.76
N PRO A 79 5.43 3.60 15.77
CA PRO A 79 6.82 3.96 16.06
C PRO A 79 6.91 5.36 16.69
N ASP A 80 7.64 5.47 17.79
CA ASP A 80 7.80 6.73 18.53
C ASP A 80 8.78 7.71 17.86
N ASP A 81 9.68 7.17 17.03
CA ASP A 81 10.82 7.88 16.43
C ASP A 81 10.68 8.11 14.91
N PHE A 82 9.48 7.95 14.36
CA PHE A 82 9.20 8.19 12.94
C PHE A 82 8.46 9.52 12.73
N PHE A 83 9.11 10.46 12.03
CA PHE A 83 8.63 11.81 11.82
C PHE A 83 8.34 12.11 10.34
N SER A 84 7.63 13.21 10.08
CA SER A 84 7.29 13.62 8.72
C SER A 84 8.51 13.88 7.82
N SER A 85 9.64 14.34 8.39
CA SER A 85 10.92 14.49 7.68
C SER A 85 11.50 13.17 7.17
N ASP A 86 11.15 12.06 7.83
CA ASP A 86 11.61 10.73 7.41
C ASP A 86 10.96 10.28 6.10
N THR A 87 9.88 10.95 5.67
CA THR A 87 9.23 10.67 4.39
C THR A 87 9.80 11.43 3.21
N ASP A 88 10.76 12.33 3.41
CA ASP A 88 11.40 13.07 2.32
C ASP A 88 12.09 12.12 1.34
N GLY A 89 11.74 12.23 0.05
CA GLY A 89 12.24 11.35 -1.00
C GLY A 89 11.45 10.06 -1.22
N LEU A 90 10.43 9.79 -0.41
CA LEU A 90 9.42 8.76 -0.66
C LEU A 90 8.28 9.32 -1.51
N ASP A 91 7.59 8.44 -2.26
CA ASP A 91 6.42 8.80 -3.06
C ASP A 91 5.12 8.62 -2.30
N PHE A 92 5.06 7.67 -1.36
CA PHE A 92 3.88 7.36 -0.55
C PHE A 92 4.26 6.54 0.70
N ILE A 93 3.30 6.39 1.61
CA ILE A 93 3.39 5.45 2.74
C ILE A 93 2.13 4.63 2.87
N LEU A 94 2.28 3.41 3.37
CA LEU A 94 1.20 2.50 3.76
C LEU A 94 1.25 2.34 5.27
N PHE A 95 0.09 2.45 5.94
CA PHE A 95 -0.05 2.09 7.35
C PHE A 95 -0.73 0.74 7.45
N GLU A 96 -0.11 -0.19 8.16
CA GLU A 96 -0.61 -1.54 8.34
C GLU A 96 -1.35 -1.74 9.66
N SER A 97 -2.21 -2.77 9.67
CA SER A 97 -2.82 -3.33 10.89
C SER A 97 -3.74 -2.37 11.68
N LEU A 98 -4.24 -1.28 11.07
CA LEU A 98 -5.11 -0.32 11.77
C LEU A 98 -6.49 -0.90 12.14
N ASP A 99 -6.92 -1.96 11.47
CA ASP A 99 -8.13 -2.71 11.80
C ASP A 99 -7.96 -3.73 12.95
N ASP A 100 -6.74 -4.01 13.40
CA ASP A 100 -6.47 -4.83 14.59
C ASP A 100 -6.99 -4.12 15.86
N VAL A 101 -7.56 -4.88 16.78
CA VAL A 101 -8.07 -4.35 18.06
C VAL A 101 -6.97 -3.79 18.97
N ARG A 102 -5.73 -4.15 18.73
CA ARG A 102 -4.54 -3.69 19.47
C ARG A 102 -3.84 -2.50 18.79
N ALA A 103 -4.32 -2.09 17.60
CA ALA A 103 -3.79 -0.91 16.93
C ALA A 103 -4.08 0.35 17.72
N MET A 104 -3.40 1.43 17.36
CA MET A 104 -3.75 2.75 17.86
C MET A 104 -5.19 3.10 17.49
N ASP A 105 -5.83 3.96 18.27
CA ASP A 105 -7.17 4.46 17.98
C ASP A 105 -7.22 5.19 16.63
N PHE A 106 -8.33 5.06 15.91
CA PHE A 106 -8.48 5.66 14.58
C PHE A 106 -8.40 7.21 14.60
N TYR A 107 -8.91 7.85 15.65
CA TYR A 107 -8.84 9.32 15.75
C TYR A 107 -7.41 9.78 16.05
N ASP A 108 -6.66 9.04 16.87
CA ASP A 108 -5.23 9.28 17.10
C ASP A 108 -4.42 9.05 15.82
N PHE A 109 -4.79 8.04 15.02
CA PHE A 109 -4.21 7.81 13.71
C PHE A 109 -4.44 9.01 12.78
N LEU A 110 -5.64 9.59 12.73
CA LEU A 110 -5.90 10.78 11.91
C LEU A 110 -5.04 11.97 12.31
N VAL A 111 -4.81 12.16 13.61
CA VAL A 111 -3.90 13.21 14.10
C VAL A 111 -2.48 12.96 13.61
N TRP A 112 -1.99 11.73 13.76
CA TRP A 112 -0.66 11.35 13.32
C TRP A 112 -0.49 11.43 11.80
N ARG A 113 -1.45 10.92 11.05
CA ARG A 113 -1.49 10.98 9.58
C ARG A 113 -1.33 12.40 9.04
N ASN A 114 -1.94 13.38 9.71
CA ASN A 114 -1.87 14.79 9.28
C ASN A 114 -0.47 15.41 9.34
N MET A 115 0.49 14.75 9.98
CA MET A 115 1.90 15.16 9.97
C MET A 115 2.58 14.88 8.62
N PHE A 116 2.07 13.93 7.82
CA PHE A 116 2.68 13.50 6.57
C PHE A 116 2.09 14.28 5.38
N LYS A 117 2.98 14.80 4.51
CA LYS A 117 2.62 15.61 3.33
C LYS A 117 2.52 14.78 2.05
N ILE A 118 3.04 13.56 2.06
CA ILE A 118 2.99 12.62 0.93
C ILE A 118 1.69 11.80 0.98
N PRO A 119 1.30 11.13 -0.13
CA PRO A 119 0.16 10.22 -0.14
C PRO A 119 0.23 9.16 0.94
N VAL A 120 -0.88 8.93 1.63
CA VAL A 120 -1.02 7.96 2.72
C VAL A 120 -2.11 6.96 2.39
N GLY A 121 -1.84 5.68 2.58
CA GLY A 121 -2.80 4.60 2.42
C GLY A 121 -2.87 3.66 3.62
N LEU A 122 -3.92 2.84 3.66
CA LEU A 122 -4.05 1.72 4.59
C LEU A 122 -3.78 0.42 3.85
N ALA A 123 -2.75 -0.31 4.29
CA ALA A 123 -2.37 -1.62 3.78
C ALA A 123 -3.25 -2.71 4.41
N HIS A 124 -3.64 -3.69 3.60
CA HIS A 124 -4.39 -4.91 3.98
C HIS A 124 -5.38 -4.73 5.14
N CYS A 125 -6.09 -3.62 5.15
CA CYS A 125 -6.99 -3.20 6.21
C CYS A 125 -8.46 -3.43 5.82
N ASP A 126 -9.23 -4.11 6.67
CA ASP A 126 -10.68 -4.24 6.52
C ASP A 126 -11.39 -2.95 6.97
N ILE A 127 -11.51 -1.99 6.05
CA ILE A 127 -12.17 -0.70 6.32
C ILE A 127 -13.66 -0.84 6.64
N PHE A 128 -14.30 -1.95 6.26
CA PHE A 128 -15.71 -2.20 6.60
C PHE A 128 -15.85 -2.67 8.03
N ALA A 129 -14.99 -3.59 8.50
CA ALA A 129 -14.93 -3.98 9.90
C ALA A 129 -14.58 -2.78 10.81
N MET A 130 -13.67 -1.91 10.37
CA MET A 130 -13.42 -0.64 11.06
C MET A 130 -14.67 0.24 11.10
N GLY A 131 -15.38 0.35 9.99
CA GLY A 131 -16.62 1.13 9.92
C GLY A 131 -17.66 0.66 10.92
N GLU A 132 -17.84 -0.66 11.05
CA GLU A 132 -18.72 -1.24 12.06
C GLU A 132 -18.26 -0.92 13.49
N ARG A 133 -16.96 -1.05 13.77
CA ARG A 133 -16.38 -0.78 15.10
C ARG A 133 -16.58 0.66 15.55
N TYR A 134 -16.39 1.63 14.66
CA TYR A 134 -16.47 3.06 14.97
C TYR A 134 -17.82 3.70 14.66
N GLY A 135 -18.77 2.98 14.05
CA GLY A 135 -20.04 3.52 13.58
C GLY A 135 -19.87 4.54 12.45
N LEU A 136 -18.87 4.36 11.57
CA LEU A 136 -18.46 5.31 10.54
C LEU A 136 -18.60 4.72 9.13
N ASN A 137 -18.89 5.58 8.14
CA ASN A 137 -18.70 5.24 6.73
C ASN A 137 -17.23 5.45 6.36
N MET A 138 -16.40 4.43 6.59
CA MET A 138 -14.94 4.52 6.40
C MET A 138 -14.53 4.97 4.99
N PRO A 139 -15.09 4.47 3.88
CA PRO A 139 -14.73 4.96 2.55
C PRO A 139 -14.93 6.49 2.39
N GLU A 140 -15.99 7.06 2.94
CA GLU A 140 -16.24 8.52 2.89
C GLU A 140 -15.25 9.29 3.77
N ILE A 141 -15.00 8.80 5.00
CA ILE A 141 -14.03 9.43 5.91
C ILE A 141 -12.63 9.40 5.31
N MET A 142 -12.17 8.26 4.80
CA MET A 142 -10.85 8.13 4.19
C MET A 142 -10.71 9.04 2.97
N LYS A 143 -11.76 9.16 2.14
CA LYS A 143 -11.75 10.12 1.03
C LYS A 143 -11.60 11.56 1.51
N LYS A 144 -12.35 11.97 2.54
CA LYS A 144 -12.27 13.30 3.14
C LYS A 144 -10.88 13.60 3.68
N GLU A 145 -10.27 12.62 4.33
CA GLU A 145 -8.95 12.74 4.96
C GLU A 145 -7.78 12.47 3.98
N ASN A 146 -8.05 12.29 2.67
CA ASN A 146 -7.05 11.96 1.64
C ASN A 146 -6.22 10.72 1.99
N ILE A 147 -6.88 9.68 2.49
CA ILE A 147 -6.29 8.37 2.75
C ILE A 147 -6.79 7.43 1.66
N PHE A 148 -5.89 6.79 0.92
CA PHE A 148 -6.27 5.76 -0.04
C PHE A 148 -6.35 4.37 0.60
N TRP A 149 -7.05 3.47 -0.05
CA TRP A 149 -7.23 2.09 0.43
C TRP A 149 -6.52 1.10 -0.47
N GLU A 150 -5.86 0.11 0.12
CA GLU A 150 -5.24 -0.97 -0.62
C GLU A 150 -6.18 -2.17 -0.78
N ILE A 151 -6.27 -2.69 -1.99
CA ILE A 151 -6.75 -4.04 -2.28
C ILE A 151 -5.53 -4.96 -2.28
N ASN A 152 -5.34 -5.70 -1.19
CA ASN A 152 -4.23 -6.63 -1.03
C ASN A 152 -4.57 -8.00 -1.62
N THR A 153 -3.71 -8.49 -2.51
CA THR A 153 -3.94 -9.71 -3.29
C THR A 153 -3.10 -10.91 -2.83
N SER A 154 -2.41 -10.81 -1.69
CA SER A 154 -1.61 -11.91 -1.13
C SER A 154 -2.45 -13.18 -0.83
N GLY A 155 -3.76 -13.01 -0.64
CA GLY A 155 -4.68 -14.08 -0.29
C GLY A 155 -4.72 -14.37 1.21
N ASN A 156 -4.03 -13.58 2.03
CA ASN A 156 -4.00 -13.75 3.49
C ASN A 156 -5.16 -13.03 4.19
N TYR A 157 -5.90 -12.17 3.46
CA TYR A 157 -6.91 -11.29 4.05
C TYR A 157 -8.30 -11.55 3.46
N ASN A 158 -9.26 -11.86 4.34
CA ASN A 158 -10.64 -12.16 3.94
C ASN A 158 -11.37 -10.99 3.31
N TYR A 159 -11.08 -9.74 3.74
CA TYR A 159 -11.75 -8.55 3.21
C TYR A 159 -11.62 -8.40 1.69
N TYR A 160 -10.53 -8.88 1.10
CA TYR A 160 -10.33 -8.89 -0.35
C TYR A 160 -11.40 -9.72 -1.05
N TYR A 161 -11.64 -10.95 -0.59
CA TYR A 161 -12.66 -11.85 -1.17
C TYR A 161 -14.06 -11.30 -0.94
N ASP A 162 -14.32 -10.74 0.24
CA ASP A 162 -15.57 -10.07 0.55
C ASP A 162 -15.83 -8.89 -0.38
N PHE A 163 -14.82 -8.06 -0.65
CA PHE A 163 -14.93 -6.96 -1.59
C PHE A 163 -15.20 -7.46 -3.03
N LEU A 164 -14.52 -8.53 -3.46
CA LEU A 164 -14.75 -9.12 -4.78
C LEU A 164 -16.20 -9.59 -4.98
N THR A 165 -16.83 -10.13 -3.95
CA THR A 165 -18.16 -10.76 -4.03
C THR A 165 -19.29 -9.83 -3.61
N SER A 166 -19.07 -8.89 -2.70
CA SER A 166 -20.10 -7.99 -2.18
C SER A 166 -20.36 -6.80 -3.10
N LYS A 167 -21.50 -6.80 -3.79
CA LYS A 167 -21.96 -5.64 -4.57
C LYS A 167 -22.08 -4.38 -3.69
N GLN A 168 -22.59 -4.53 -2.47
CA GLN A 168 -22.78 -3.40 -1.54
C GLN A 168 -21.44 -2.73 -1.19
N LYS A 169 -20.39 -3.50 -0.86
CA LYS A 169 -19.06 -2.97 -0.55
C LYS A 169 -18.46 -2.24 -1.77
N ARG A 170 -18.56 -2.83 -2.98
CA ARG A 170 -18.08 -2.19 -4.20
C ARG A 170 -18.79 -0.87 -4.51
N GLU A 171 -20.11 -0.83 -4.37
CA GLU A 171 -20.88 0.41 -4.57
C GLU A 171 -20.52 1.48 -3.52
N ALA A 172 -20.31 1.11 -2.25
CA ALA A 172 -19.89 2.04 -1.21
C ALA A 172 -18.52 2.68 -1.54
N VAL A 173 -17.52 1.88 -1.94
CA VAL A 173 -16.19 2.37 -2.36
C VAL A 173 -16.32 3.26 -3.59
N LYS A 174 -17.06 2.82 -4.62
CA LYS A 174 -17.28 3.61 -5.83
C LYS A 174 -17.93 4.96 -5.54
N LYS A 175 -19.00 4.97 -4.72
CA LYS A 175 -19.73 6.18 -4.37
C LYS A 175 -18.89 7.18 -3.58
N SER A 176 -18.02 6.72 -2.71
CA SER A 176 -17.15 7.59 -1.91
C SER A 176 -16.10 8.30 -2.76
N GLY A 177 -15.68 7.71 -3.89
CA GLY A 177 -14.59 8.23 -4.72
C GLY A 177 -13.23 8.18 -4.02
N ILE A 178 -13.06 7.26 -3.05
CA ILE A 178 -11.76 7.00 -2.41
C ILE A 178 -10.75 6.51 -3.44
N GLY A 179 -9.50 6.94 -3.34
CA GLY A 179 -8.40 6.38 -4.12
C GLY A 179 -8.11 4.94 -3.73
N VAL A 180 -7.85 4.07 -4.71
CA VAL A 180 -7.58 2.66 -4.47
C VAL A 180 -6.23 2.28 -5.05
N SER A 181 -5.37 1.65 -4.24
CA SER A 181 -4.17 0.96 -4.68
C SER A 181 -4.39 -0.55 -4.73
N ILE A 182 -3.49 -1.24 -5.40
CA ILE A 182 -3.44 -2.69 -5.44
C ILE A 182 -2.03 -3.10 -5.03
N GLY A 183 -1.93 -4.07 -4.12
CA GLY A 183 -0.68 -4.62 -3.63
C GLY A 183 -0.70 -6.14 -3.64
N SER A 184 0.43 -6.75 -4.02
CA SER A 184 0.62 -8.20 -3.92
C SER A 184 1.09 -8.64 -2.54
N ASP A 185 1.73 -7.73 -1.81
CA ASP A 185 2.37 -8.01 -0.53
C ASP A 185 3.40 -9.15 -0.68
N THR A 186 4.16 -9.05 -1.77
CA THR A 186 5.16 -10.06 -2.15
C THR A 186 6.41 -9.88 -1.30
N HIS A 187 6.89 -10.97 -0.69
CA HIS A 187 8.13 -11.02 0.08
C HIS A 187 9.25 -11.77 -0.66
N ALA A 188 8.89 -12.49 -1.73
CA ALA A 188 9.83 -13.19 -2.59
C ALA A 188 9.25 -13.40 -4.00
N CYS A 189 10.09 -13.38 -5.01
CA CYS A 189 9.67 -13.55 -6.41
C CYS A 189 8.87 -14.83 -6.67
N TYR A 190 9.14 -15.91 -5.93
CA TYR A 190 8.43 -17.19 -6.08
C TYR A 190 6.99 -17.17 -5.50
N GLU A 191 6.66 -16.21 -4.63
CA GLU A 191 5.33 -16.05 -4.03
C GLU A 191 4.37 -15.25 -4.89
N TYR A 192 4.85 -14.68 -5.97
CA TYR A 192 4.14 -13.69 -6.77
C TYR A 192 2.84 -14.24 -7.39
N ARG A 193 1.71 -13.71 -6.92
CA ARG A 193 0.35 -14.16 -7.31
C ARG A 193 -0.21 -13.34 -8.47
N LYS A 194 0.43 -13.43 -9.63
CA LYS A 194 0.08 -12.67 -10.84
C LYS A 194 -1.42 -12.65 -11.17
N LYS A 195 -2.09 -13.80 -11.12
CA LYS A 195 -3.51 -13.89 -11.52
C LYS A 195 -4.42 -13.06 -10.62
N GLN A 196 -4.20 -13.10 -9.30
CA GLN A 196 -4.94 -12.32 -8.32
C GLN A 196 -4.71 -10.82 -8.52
N LEU A 197 -3.46 -10.44 -8.71
CA LEU A 197 -3.07 -9.05 -8.94
C LEU A 197 -3.72 -8.47 -10.21
N ILE A 198 -3.65 -9.20 -11.34
CA ILE A 198 -4.30 -8.78 -12.59
C ILE A 198 -5.80 -8.65 -12.39
N ARG A 199 -6.46 -9.63 -11.76
CA ARG A 199 -7.90 -9.59 -11.52
C ARG A 199 -8.32 -8.40 -10.66
N ALA A 200 -7.54 -8.03 -9.64
CA ALA A 200 -7.81 -6.84 -8.84
C ALA A 200 -7.68 -5.54 -9.67
N ASN A 201 -6.64 -5.44 -10.52
CA ASN A 201 -6.47 -4.31 -11.44
C ASN A 201 -7.63 -4.19 -12.44
N GLU A 202 -8.08 -5.31 -13.02
CA GLU A 202 -9.25 -5.35 -13.90
C GLU A 202 -10.50 -4.85 -13.17
N LEU A 203 -10.76 -5.35 -11.95
CA LEU A 203 -11.91 -4.94 -11.16
C LEU A 203 -11.92 -3.44 -10.85
N VAL A 204 -10.77 -2.89 -10.46
CA VAL A 204 -10.63 -1.44 -10.21
C VAL A 204 -10.96 -0.65 -11.47
N GLY A 205 -10.48 -1.12 -12.64
CA GLY A 205 -10.81 -0.54 -13.95
C GLY A 205 -12.29 -0.68 -14.31
N GLU A 206 -12.89 -1.86 -14.15
CA GLU A 206 -14.31 -2.15 -14.42
C GLU A 206 -15.24 -1.26 -13.55
N LEU A 207 -14.86 -1.01 -12.30
CA LEU A 207 -15.61 -0.16 -11.38
C LEU A 207 -15.36 1.34 -11.61
N GLY A 208 -14.31 1.70 -12.36
CA GLY A 208 -13.90 3.09 -12.57
C GLY A 208 -13.43 3.76 -11.26
N LEU A 209 -12.75 3.01 -10.39
CA LEU A 209 -12.25 3.55 -9.12
C LEU A 209 -11.05 4.48 -9.37
N PRO A 210 -10.95 5.59 -8.61
CA PRO A 210 -9.82 6.51 -8.74
C PRO A 210 -8.50 5.84 -8.35
N LEU A 211 -7.41 6.26 -8.99
CA LEU A 211 -6.05 5.93 -8.55
C LEU A 211 -5.79 6.47 -7.13
N PRO A 212 -4.87 5.86 -6.37
CA PRO A 212 -4.59 6.28 -5.00
C PRO A 212 -4.04 7.71 -4.92
N PHE A 213 -3.27 8.10 -5.95
CA PHE A 213 -2.70 9.43 -6.16
C PHE A 213 -2.28 9.57 -7.62
N PRO A 214 -1.90 10.79 -8.11
CA PRO A 214 -1.42 10.95 -9.49
C PRO A 214 -0.16 10.12 -9.74
N ILE A 215 -0.23 9.21 -10.71
CA ILE A 215 0.89 8.38 -11.15
C ILE A 215 1.31 8.90 -12.53
N ASN A 216 2.18 9.93 -12.53
CA ASN A 216 2.67 10.59 -13.77
C ASN A 216 3.91 9.90 -14.32
#